data_45db107288a0f9edc37223cbc2ed5560
#
_entry.id   45db107288a0f9edc37223cbc2ed5560
#
_cell.length_a   1.000
_cell.length_b   1.000
_cell.length_c   1.000
_cell.angle_alpha   90.00
_cell.angle_beta   90.00
_cell.angle_gamma   90.00
#
_symmetry.space_group_name_H-M   'P 1'
#
loop_
_entity.id
_entity.type
_entity.pdbx_description
1 polymer ?
#
loop_
_entity_poly.entity_id
_entity_poly.type
_entity_poly.pdbx_seq_one_letter_code
_entity_poly.pdbx_strand_id
1 'polypeptide(L)'
;VYTEPAFLTGPSAVEGRRTMHLGIDVFAPAGSAVFAPLDGHVVAAVNRNAHLDYGGGLVRAHSDDRGTPFYTLFGHLDPHSIAGMANGQAVTAGQQVASLGEAAVNGGWQPHLHFQMAYCLPDIIGTTVDDWPGAGDPDDLAFAAALYPNPAELLGLAPEPYLYPVVSAETL
;
A
#
# COMPACT_ATOMS: atom_id res chain seq x y z
N VAL A 1 -7.91 3.78 11.66
CA VAL A 1 -6.98 3.98 12.77
C VAL A 1 -6.58 2.61 13.29
N TYR A 2 -5.32 2.30 13.25
CA TYR A 2 -4.74 1.03 13.64
C TYR A 2 -4.65 0.96 15.18
N THR A 3 -5.71 0.50 15.82
CA THR A 3 -5.83 0.43 17.29
C THR A 3 -5.66 -0.98 17.86
N GLU A 4 -5.59 -1.98 16.98
CA GLU A 4 -5.34 -3.36 17.41
C GLU A 4 -3.97 -3.50 18.08
N PRO A 5 -3.83 -4.32 19.13
CA PRO A 5 -2.54 -4.52 19.82
C PRO A 5 -1.38 -4.87 18.90
N ALA A 6 -1.63 -5.59 17.79
CA ALA A 6 -0.61 -5.94 16.79
C ALA A 6 0.03 -4.73 16.12
N PHE A 7 -0.62 -3.56 16.09
CA PHE A 7 -0.06 -2.32 15.55
C PHE A 7 0.63 -1.46 16.60
N LEU A 8 0.34 -1.69 17.89
CA LEU A 8 0.93 -0.96 19.02
C LEU A 8 2.25 -1.58 19.49
N THR A 9 2.40 -2.90 19.32
CA THR A 9 3.61 -3.64 19.66
C THR A 9 4.01 -4.44 18.44
N GLY A 10 4.98 -3.94 17.65
CA GLY A 10 5.37 -4.59 16.40
C GLY A 10 5.72 -6.07 16.58
N PRO A 11 5.34 -6.95 15.62
CA PRO A 11 5.68 -8.37 15.66
C PRO A 11 7.11 -8.68 15.23
N SER A 12 7.92 -7.70 14.92
CA SER A 12 9.27 -7.86 14.39
C SER A 12 10.27 -6.93 15.06
N ALA A 13 11.56 -7.19 14.86
CA ALA A 13 12.71 -6.50 15.43
C ALA A 13 12.79 -4.98 15.16
N VAL A 14 11.84 -4.40 14.46
CA VAL A 14 11.63 -2.96 14.37
C VAL A 14 10.67 -2.60 15.51
N GLU A 15 11.23 -2.24 16.65
CA GLU A 15 10.49 -1.68 17.77
C GLU A 15 9.88 -0.35 17.36
N GLY A 16 8.58 -0.32 17.07
CA GLY A 16 7.86 0.90 16.70
C GLY A 16 6.36 0.68 16.57
N ARG A 17 5.59 1.72 16.84
CA ARG A 17 4.15 1.74 16.64
C ARG A 17 3.86 1.83 15.13
N ARG A 18 2.99 0.98 14.60
CA ARG A 18 2.56 1.03 13.20
C ARG A 18 1.16 1.64 13.10
N THR A 19 1.00 2.87 13.59
CA THR A 19 -0.29 3.55 13.70
C THR A 19 -0.49 4.67 12.67
N MET A 20 0.53 4.98 11.87
CA MET A 20 0.47 5.94 10.78
C MET A 20 0.24 5.18 9.46
N HIS A 21 -0.89 5.43 8.80
CA HIS A 21 -1.21 4.86 7.49
C HIS A 21 -0.34 5.49 6.39
N LEU A 22 0.27 4.67 5.52
CA LEU A 22 1.22 5.15 4.51
C LEU A 22 0.63 5.25 3.10
N GLY A 23 -0.67 5.04 2.94
CA GLY A 23 -1.40 5.08 1.67
C GLY A 23 -2.75 5.77 1.76
N ILE A 24 -3.60 5.51 0.79
CA ILE A 24 -5.02 5.90 0.77
C ILE A 24 -5.85 4.64 0.64
N ASP A 25 -6.91 4.53 1.45
CA ASP A 25 -7.88 3.46 1.37
C ASP A 25 -9.13 3.91 0.61
N VAL A 26 -9.47 3.16 -0.44
CA VAL A 26 -10.67 3.39 -1.25
C VAL A 26 -11.64 2.23 -1.06
N PHE A 27 -12.72 2.46 -0.33
CA PHE A 27 -13.71 1.43 -0.01
C PHE A 27 -14.66 1.19 -1.18
N ALA A 28 -14.78 -0.09 -1.58
CA ALA A 28 -15.72 -0.55 -2.59
C ALA A 28 -16.07 -2.03 -2.33
N PRO A 29 -17.18 -2.56 -2.89
CA PRO A 29 -17.54 -3.98 -2.72
C PRO A 29 -16.43 -4.93 -3.16
N ALA A 30 -16.33 -6.11 -2.52
CA ALA A 30 -15.49 -7.20 -2.99
C ALA A 30 -15.80 -7.54 -4.45
N GLY A 31 -14.79 -7.88 -5.24
CA GLY A 31 -14.90 -8.12 -6.68
C GLY A 31 -14.91 -6.84 -7.55
N SER A 32 -14.94 -5.63 -6.94
CA SER A 32 -14.80 -4.39 -7.71
C SER A 32 -13.49 -4.39 -8.50
N ALA A 33 -13.56 -4.01 -9.77
CA ALA A 33 -12.40 -3.95 -10.65
C ALA A 33 -11.43 -2.84 -10.22
N VAL A 34 -10.13 -3.15 -10.25
CA VAL A 34 -9.04 -2.23 -9.96
C VAL A 34 -8.26 -1.97 -11.25
N PHE A 35 -8.09 -0.70 -11.59
CA PHE A 35 -7.44 -0.26 -12.82
C PHE A 35 -6.11 0.41 -12.53
N ALA A 36 -5.16 0.27 -13.45
CA ALA A 36 -3.87 0.95 -13.39
C ALA A 36 -4.05 2.46 -13.65
N PRO A 37 -3.61 3.35 -12.75
CA PRO A 37 -3.69 4.80 -13.01
C PRO A 37 -2.64 5.29 -14.02
N LEU A 38 -1.52 4.56 -14.16
CA LEU A 38 -0.37 4.92 -15.00
C LEU A 38 0.18 3.70 -15.75
N ASP A 39 0.91 3.96 -16.83
CA ASP A 39 1.77 2.96 -17.46
C ASP A 39 2.86 2.50 -16.48
N GLY A 40 3.35 1.27 -16.63
CA GLY A 40 4.42 0.74 -15.79
C GLY A 40 4.59 -0.76 -15.96
N HIS A 41 5.38 -1.36 -15.07
CA HIS A 41 5.69 -2.79 -15.10
C HIS A 41 5.42 -3.41 -13.74
N VAL A 42 4.98 -4.65 -13.73
CA VAL A 42 4.86 -5.45 -12.49
C VAL A 42 6.25 -5.69 -11.91
N VAL A 43 6.41 -5.45 -10.61
CA VAL A 43 7.60 -5.80 -9.83
C VAL A 43 7.34 -7.09 -9.06
N ALA A 44 6.20 -7.16 -8.37
CA ALA A 44 5.78 -8.34 -7.64
C ALA A 44 4.26 -8.45 -7.58
N ALA A 45 3.76 -9.69 -7.57
CA ALA A 45 2.39 -10.04 -7.23
C ALA A 45 2.47 -11.09 -6.12
N VAL A 46 1.94 -10.78 -4.94
CA VAL A 46 2.12 -11.57 -3.72
C VAL A 46 0.76 -11.90 -3.08
N ASN A 47 0.72 -12.97 -2.30
CA ASN A 47 -0.43 -13.30 -1.48
C ASN A 47 0.01 -13.44 -0.02
N ARG A 48 -0.37 -12.47 0.81
CA ARG A 48 -0.07 -12.38 2.23
C ARG A 48 -1.35 -12.44 3.06
N ASN A 49 -1.98 -13.60 3.06
CA ASN A 49 -3.28 -13.78 3.71
C ASN A 49 -3.17 -14.09 5.22
N ALA A 50 -2.24 -13.45 5.92
CA ALA A 50 -2.23 -13.44 7.37
C ALA A 50 -3.27 -12.42 7.91
N HIS A 51 -3.72 -12.61 9.15
CA HIS A 51 -4.62 -11.65 9.79
C HIS A 51 -3.97 -10.25 9.87
N LEU A 52 -4.69 -9.22 9.48
CA LEU A 52 -4.26 -7.82 9.40
C LEU A 52 -3.13 -7.54 8.37
N ASP A 53 -2.87 -8.46 7.46
CA ASP A 53 -1.96 -8.27 6.33
C ASP A 53 -2.73 -7.86 5.05
N TYR A 54 -2.05 -7.74 3.92
CA TYR A 54 -2.61 -7.23 2.66
C TYR A 54 -3.52 -8.20 1.90
N GLY A 55 -3.45 -9.51 2.17
CA GLY A 55 -4.03 -10.47 1.22
C GLY A 55 -3.28 -10.44 -0.11
N GLY A 56 -3.98 -10.25 -1.23
CA GLY A 56 -3.34 -10.01 -2.51
C GLY A 56 -2.68 -8.62 -2.57
N GLY A 57 -1.41 -8.59 -2.96
CA GLY A 57 -0.63 -7.36 -3.15
C GLY A 57 0.00 -7.31 -4.54
N LEU A 58 -0.07 -6.16 -5.20
CA LEU A 58 0.56 -5.92 -6.51
C LEU A 58 1.46 -4.70 -6.41
N VAL A 59 2.75 -4.88 -6.69
CA VAL A 59 3.74 -3.80 -6.75
C VAL A 59 4.10 -3.53 -8.20
N ARG A 60 4.12 -2.25 -8.58
CA ARG A 60 4.45 -1.81 -9.93
C ARG A 60 5.53 -0.74 -9.91
N ALA A 61 6.41 -0.77 -10.91
CA ALA A 61 7.43 0.24 -11.16
C ALA A 61 6.97 1.20 -12.26
N HIS A 62 7.33 2.46 -12.08
CA HIS A 62 7.05 3.58 -12.98
C HIS A 62 8.30 4.46 -13.13
N SER A 63 8.25 5.39 -14.07
CA SER A 63 9.21 6.49 -14.17
C SER A 63 8.46 7.80 -14.40
N ASP A 64 8.92 8.86 -13.77
CA ASP A 64 8.43 10.22 -14.03
C ASP A 64 8.97 10.76 -15.39
N ASP A 65 8.58 11.98 -15.75
CA ASP A 65 9.01 12.63 -16.99
C ASP A 65 10.53 12.92 -17.06
N ARG A 66 11.23 12.79 -15.93
CA ARG A 66 12.69 12.96 -15.82
C ARG A 66 13.42 11.63 -15.81
N GLY A 67 12.69 10.50 -15.86
CA GLY A 67 13.22 9.15 -15.75
C GLY A 67 13.51 8.72 -14.31
N THR A 68 13.03 9.44 -13.29
CA THR A 68 13.16 9.03 -11.89
C THR A 68 12.21 7.88 -11.60
N PRO A 69 12.71 6.77 -11.05
CA PRO A 69 11.85 5.65 -10.72
C PRO A 69 10.98 5.95 -9.50
N PHE A 70 9.76 5.43 -9.51
CA PHE A 70 8.88 5.35 -8.35
C PHE A 70 8.00 4.10 -8.45
N TYR A 71 7.32 3.78 -7.37
CA TYR A 71 6.58 2.52 -7.26
C TYR A 71 5.19 2.78 -6.71
N THR A 72 4.25 1.90 -7.09
CA THR A 72 2.91 1.85 -6.51
C THR A 72 2.62 0.48 -5.95
N LEU A 73 1.97 0.45 -4.79
CA LEU A 73 1.41 -0.74 -4.15
C LEU A 73 -0.11 -0.69 -4.22
N PHE A 74 -0.71 -1.80 -4.60
CA PHE A 74 -2.13 -2.09 -4.53
C PHE A 74 -2.31 -3.22 -3.53
N GLY A 75 -2.94 -2.98 -2.41
CA GLY A 75 -3.22 -3.97 -1.37
C GLY A 75 -4.68 -4.39 -1.31
N HIS A 76 -4.96 -5.43 -0.55
CA HIS A 76 -6.28 -6.02 -0.29
C HIS A 76 -7.01 -6.53 -1.54
N LEU A 77 -6.21 -6.96 -2.53
CA LEU A 77 -6.71 -7.55 -3.77
C LEU A 77 -7.15 -8.99 -3.57
N ASP A 78 -8.00 -9.47 -4.47
CA ASP A 78 -8.24 -10.91 -4.60
C ASP A 78 -6.97 -11.57 -5.16
N PRO A 79 -6.33 -12.50 -4.43
CA PRO A 79 -5.12 -13.17 -4.89
C PRO A 79 -5.27 -13.89 -6.23
N HIS A 80 -6.47 -14.41 -6.53
CA HIS A 80 -6.74 -15.07 -7.80
C HIS A 80 -6.68 -14.11 -8.99
N SER A 81 -7.06 -12.84 -8.78
CA SER A 81 -7.06 -11.84 -9.85
C SER A 81 -5.67 -11.42 -10.30
N ILE A 82 -4.64 -11.62 -9.46
CA ILE A 82 -3.25 -11.28 -9.73
C ILE A 82 -2.32 -12.49 -9.93
N ALA A 83 -2.83 -13.72 -9.79
CA ALA A 83 -2.03 -14.94 -9.81
C ALA A 83 -1.24 -15.18 -11.12
N GLY A 84 -1.66 -14.58 -12.21
CA GLY A 84 -0.99 -14.69 -13.52
C GLY A 84 -0.01 -13.56 -13.83
N MET A 85 0.17 -12.58 -12.92
CA MET A 85 1.05 -11.45 -13.16
C MET A 85 2.51 -11.81 -12.91
N ALA A 86 3.37 -11.48 -13.88
CA ALA A 86 4.80 -11.80 -13.83
C ALA A 86 5.66 -10.53 -13.68
N ASN A 87 6.77 -10.65 -12.97
CA ASN A 87 7.77 -9.58 -12.90
C ASN A 87 8.21 -9.15 -14.32
N GLY A 88 8.29 -7.85 -14.54
CA GLY A 88 8.59 -7.25 -15.83
C GLY A 88 7.39 -7.14 -16.79
N GLN A 89 6.23 -7.69 -16.46
CA GLN A 89 5.04 -7.57 -17.31
C GLN A 89 4.62 -6.11 -17.44
N ALA A 90 4.51 -5.63 -18.68
CA ALA A 90 4.00 -4.29 -18.96
C ALA A 90 2.51 -4.19 -18.67
N VAL A 91 2.09 -3.06 -18.13
CA VAL A 91 0.70 -2.71 -17.84
C VAL A 91 0.48 -1.26 -18.25
N THR A 92 -0.59 -1.01 -19.03
CA THR A 92 -0.93 0.34 -19.49
C THR A 92 -1.96 1.01 -18.56
N ALA A 93 -1.95 2.34 -18.56
CA ALA A 93 -2.97 3.14 -17.86
C ALA A 93 -4.38 2.75 -18.34
N GLY A 94 -5.32 2.65 -17.42
CA GLY A 94 -6.69 2.19 -17.68
C GLY A 94 -6.86 0.68 -17.85
N GLN A 95 -5.79 -0.11 -17.86
CA GLN A 95 -5.89 -1.56 -17.88
C GLN A 95 -6.40 -2.07 -16.52
N GLN A 96 -7.37 -2.98 -16.52
CA GLN A 96 -7.75 -3.70 -15.30
C GLN A 96 -6.59 -4.61 -14.87
N VAL A 97 -6.14 -4.45 -13.63
CA VAL A 97 -5.01 -5.18 -13.06
C VAL A 97 -5.42 -6.18 -11.99
N ALA A 98 -6.57 -5.97 -11.35
CA ALA A 98 -7.03 -6.84 -10.27
C ALA A 98 -8.52 -6.67 -10.00
N SER A 99 -9.00 -7.33 -8.95
CA SER A 99 -10.26 -7.05 -8.27
C SER A 99 -10.02 -7.01 -6.75
N LEU A 100 -10.92 -6.34 -6.01
CA LEU A 100 -10.85 -6.28 -4.55
C LEU A 100 -11.17 -7.62 -3.93
N GLY A 101 -10.39 -8.02 -2.92
CA GLY A 101 -10.59 -9.23 -2.14
C GLY A 101 -11.73 -9.10 -1.13
N GLU A 102 -12.44 -10.20 -0.88
CA GLU A 102 -13.32 -10.30 0.29
C GLU A 102 -12.50 -10.51 1.57
N ALA A 103 -13.12 -10.30 2.75
CA ALA A 103 -12.45 -10.38 4.04
C ALA A 103 -11.71 -11.71 4.29
N ALA A 104 -12.20 -12.82 3.70
CA ALA A 104 -11.56 -14.12 3.85
C ALA A 104 -10.18 -14.24 3.20
N VAL A 105 -9.86 -13.37 2.23
CA VAL A 105 -8.62 -13.42 1.43
C VAL A 105 -7.80 -12.13 1.45
N ASN A 106 -8.27 -11.09 2.15
CA ASN A 106 -7.63 -9.76 2.17
C ASN A 106 -7.04 -9.38 3.53
N GLY A 107 -6.80 -10.35 4.41
CA GLY A 107 -6.29 -10.11 5.76
C GLY A 107 -7.37 -9.88 6.83
N GLY A 108 -8.65 -10.06 6.51
CA GLY A 108 -9.78 -9.87 7.43
C GLY A 108 -10.40 -8.47 7.40
N TRP A 109 -9.98 -7.62 6.48
CA TRP A 109 -10.44 -6.24 6.36
C TRP A 109 -11.79 -6.12 5.63
N GLN A 110 -12.50 -5.02 5.91
CA GLN A 110 -13.60 -4.61 5.02
C GLN A 110 -13.04 -4.40 3.60
N PRO A 111 -13.74 -4.84 2.54
CA PRO A 111 -13.23 -4.71 1.17
C PRO A 111 -12.89 -3.25 0.83
N HIS A 112 -11.64 -3.01 0.44
CA HIS A 112 -11.11 -1.72 0.02
C HIS A 112 -9.83 -1.92 -0.78
N LEU A 113 -9.41 -0.91 -1.50
CA LEU A 113 -8.07 -0.80 -2.08
C LEU A 113 -7.20 0.01 -1.13
N HIS A 114 -6.11 -0.58 -0.63
CA HIS A 114 -4.98 0.19 -0.11
C HIS A 114 -4.10 0.59 -1.28
N PHE A 115 -3.97 1.88 -1.55
CA PHE A 115 -3.13 2.41 -2.62
C PHE A 115 -2.02 3.29 -2.05
N GLN A 116 -0.77 2.94 -2.35
CA GLN A 116 0.40 3.62 -1.80
C GLN A 116 1.43 3.89 -2.88
N MET A 117 2.18 4.99 -2.74
CA MET A 117 3.35 5.30 -3.54
C MET A 117 4.63 5.18 -2.72
N ALA A 118 5.76 4.90 -3.39
CA ALA A 118 7.08 4.97 -2.78
C ALA A 118 8.14 5.38 -3.80
N TYR A 119 9.17 6.10 -3.36
CA TYR A 119 10.33 6.44 -4.19
C TYR A 119 11.40 5.35 -4.21
N CYS A 120 11.34 4.35 -3.34
CA CYS A 120 12.24 3.20 -3.37
C CYS A 120 11.51 1.91 -3.00
N LEU A 121 12.10 0.79 -3.39
CA LEU A 121 11.62 -0.53 -2.96
C LEU A 121 12.05 -0.81 -1.51
N PRO A 122 11.28 -1.62 -0.78
CA PRO A 122 11.60 -2.01 0.60
C PRO A 122 12.99 -2.60 0.79
N ASP A 123 13.53 -3.33 -0.18
CA ASP A 123 14.87 -3.93 -0.13
C ASP A 123 15.97 -2.90 0.17
N ILE A 124 15.78 -1.64 -0.26
CA ILE A 124 16.72 -0.53 -0.01
C ILE A 124 16.69 -0.12 1.47
N ILE A 125 15.56 -0.32 2.14
CA ILE A 125 15.35 0.05 3.56
C ILE A 125 15.40 -1.17 4.50
N GLY A 126 15.84 -2.33 4.00
CA GLY A 126 16.09 -3.53 4.80
C GLY A 126 14.89 -4.45 4.99
N THR A 127 13.80 -4.24 4.25
CA THR A 127 12.67 -5.18 4.12
C THR A 127 12.64 -5.75 2.71
N THR A 128 11.76 -6.72 2.43
CA THR A 128 11.61 -7.27 1.08
C THR A 128 10.39 -6.65 0.37
N VAL A 129 10.37 -6.72 -0.95
CA VAL A 129 9.20 -6.28 -1.73
C VAL A 129 7.91 -7.03 -1.32
N ASP A 130 8.08 -8.25 -0.80
CA ASP A 130 6.98 -9.04 -0.25
C ASP A 130 6.49 -8.52 1.11
N ASP A 131 7.28 -7.69 1.79
CA ASP A 131 6.98 -7.12 3.11
C ASP A 131 6.89 -5.59 3.06
N TRP A 132 6.16 -5.07 2.11
CA TRP A 132 5.95 -3.64 1.93
C TRP A 132 5.17 -3.05 3.12
N PRO A 133 5.70 -2.03 3.82
CA PRO A 133 5.04 -1.46 4.99
C PRO A 133 3.83 -0.61 4.59
N GLY A 134 2.63 -0.99 5.01
CA GLY A 134 1.40 -0.20 4.84
C GLY A 134 1.13 0.79 5.97
N ALA A 135 1.84 0.62 7.08
CA ALA A 135 1.76 1.50 8.24
C ALA A 135 3.14 1.71 8.86
N GLY A 136 3.38 2.92 9.33
CA GLY A 136 4.64 3.36 9.94
C GLY A 136 4.48 3.90 11.36
N ASP A 137 5.62 4.22 11.99
CA ASP A 137 5.62 4.89 13.29
C ASP A 137 5.42 6.41 13.10
N PRO A 138 4.49 7.04 13.82
CA PRO A 138 4.30 8.48 13.78
C PRO A 138 5.54 9.30 14.17
N ASP A 139 6.46 8.73 14.95
CA ASP A 139 7.70 9.40 15.35
C ASP A 139 8.67 9.52 14.16
N ASP A 140 8.50 8.68 13.11
CA ASP A 140 9.28 8.70 11.86
C ASP A 140 8.59 9.47 10.73
N LEU A 141 7.64 10.37 11.03
CA LEU A 141 6.82 11.08 10.04
C LEU A 141 7.64 11.73 8.92
N ALA A 142 8.75 12.42 9.26
CA ALA A 142 9.57 13.10 8.26
C ALA A 142 10.22 12.10 7.28
N PHE A 143 10.69 10.97 7.78
CA PHE A 143 11.25 9.89 6.96
C PHE A 143 10.17 9.25 6.09
N ALA A 144 9.01 8.93 6.69
CA ALA A 144 7.90 8.35 5.96
C ALA A 144 7.39 9.27 4.84
N ALA A 145 7.26 10.57 5.09
CA ALA A 145 6.84 11.55 4.09
C ALA A 145 7.84 11.70 2.93
N ALA A 146 9.13 11.50 3.19
CA ALA A 146 10.16 11.53 2.16
C ALA A 146 10.15 10.27 1.27
N LEU A 147 9.77 9.11 1.80
CA LEU A 147 9.74 7.84 1.08
C LEU A 147 8.40 7.54 0.43
N TYR A 148 7.29 7.90 1.08
CA TYR A 148 5.93 7.55 0.70
C TYR A 148 5.13 8.82 0.38
N PRO A 149 5.27 9.36 -0.84
CA PRO A 149 4.55 10.56 -1.24
C PRO A 149 3.04 10.31 -1.33
N ASN A 150 2.28 11.40 -1.20
CA ASN A 150 0.83 11.36 -1.30
C ASN A 150 0.35 10.85 -2.66
N PRO A 151 -0.40 9.73 -2.75
CA PRO A 151 -0.89 9.22 -4.02
C PRO A 151 -2.20 9.90 -4.50
N ALA A 152 -2.72 10.90 -3.80
CA ALA A 152 -4.04 11.51 -4.08
C ALA A 152 -4.16 11.99 -5.53
N GLU A 153 -3.14 12.63 -6.08
CA GLU A 153 -3.17 13.13 -7.45
C GLU A 153 -3.34 12.02 -8.48
N LEU A 154 -2.72 10.85 -8.25
CA LEU A 154 -2.87 9.68 -9.14
C LEU A 154 -4.29 9.09 -9.10
N LEU A 155 -5.02 9.32 -8.01
CA LEU A 155 -6.40 8.90 -7.85
C LEU A 155 -7.40 9.97 -8.30
N GLY A 156 -6.92 11.11 -8.83
CA GLY A 156 -7.78 12.24 -9.20
C GLY A 156 -8.44 12.93 -8.00
N LEU A 157 -7.88 12.74 -6.80
CA LEU A 157 -8.35 13.37 -5.57
C LEU A 157 -7.62 14.72 -5.39
N ALA A 158 -8.34 15.71 -4.83
CA ALA A 158 -7.71 16.94 -4.44
C ALA A 158 -6.62 16.65 -3.39
N PRO A 159 -5.45 17.31 -3.46
CA PRO A 159 -4.42 17.19 -2.44
C PRO A 159 -4.88 17.93 -1.17
N GLU A 160 -5.81 17.33 -0.44
CA GLU A 160 -6.11 17.78 0.91
C GLU A 160 -4.85 17.61 1.76
N PRO A 161 -4.48 18.58 2.59
CA PRO A 161 -3.39 18.39 3.52
C PRO A 161 -3.74 17.17 4.39
N TYR A 162 -2.89 16.15 4.41
CA TYR A 162 -3.04 15.03 5.32
C TYR A 162 -3.03 15.57 6.74
N LEU A 163 -4.20 15.68 7.31
CA LEU A 163 -4.35 15.85 8.74
C LEU A 163 -4.11 14.46 9.34
N TYR A 164 -2.83 14.13 9.59
CA TYR A 164 -2.56 13.15 10.61
C TYR A 164 -3.14 13.72 11.90
N PRO A 165 -4.13 13.09 12.53
CA PRO A 165 -4.51 13.52 13.86
C PRO A 165 -3.28 13.35 14.73
N VAL A 166 -2.62 14.44 15.05
CA VAL A 166 -1.61 14.48 16.11
C VAL A 166 -2.39 14.20 17.37
N VAL A 167 -2.47 12.92 17.76
CA VAL A 167 -2.94 12.55 19.09
C VAL A 167 -1.84 13.02 20.02
N SER A 168 -2.02 14.20 20.62
CA SER A 168 -1.13 14.68 21.66
C SER A 168 -1.09 13.63 22.78
N ALA A 169 0.09 13.39 23.33
CA ALA A 169 0.29 12.43 24.42
C ALA A 169 -0.53 12.76 25.70
N GLU A 170 -1.30 13.84 25.69
CA GLU A 170 -2.19 14.28 26.79
C GLU A 170 -3.61 13.66 26.73
N THR A 171 -3.89 12.80 25.73
CA THR A 171 -5.24 12.20 25.54
C THR A 171 -5.24 10.68 25.66
N LEU A 172 -4.19 10.08 26.23
CA LEU A 172 -4.12 8.64 26.58
C LEU A 172 -4.18 8.44 28.08
#